data_43e8a85b13813c10c8e9f4b368cd2835
#
_entry.id   43e8a85b13813c10c8e9f4b368cd2835
#
_cell.length_a   1.000
_cell.length_b   1.000
_cell.length_c   1.000
_cell.angle_alpha   90.00
_cell.angle_beta   90.00
_cell.angle_gamma   90.00
#
_symmetry.space_group_name_H-M   'P 1'
#
loop_
_entity.id
_entity.type
_entity.pdbx_description
1 polymer ?
#
loop_
_entity_poly.entity_id
_entity_poly.type
_entity_poly.pdbx_seq_one_letter_code
_entity_poly.pdbx_strand_id
1 'polypeptide(L)'
;MTPLSARLPFRLVILPPMTEDDIYADFAARGVPVQKHEHAAVYTVDESAAIHEALPAAHTKNLFLKDKKGHFWLITLPHDRRADLKAFAELLGAGKFSFGKPDDMERLLHITPGAVSPLAAPNASAEELTVVFDASFDDQPLIAVHPLRNTATIAMPFDALTGWLGDKGHEPRIVNLP
;
A
#
# COMPACT_ATOMS: atom_id res chain seq x y z
N MET A 1 -29.35 6.51 46.56
CA MET A 1 -27.92 6.75 46.23
C MET A 1 -27.46 5.67 45.27
N THR A 2 -27.40 5.99 44.00
CA THR A 2 -26.99 5.07 42.91
C THR A 2 -25.46 5.15 42.74
N PRO A 3 -24.73 4.07 42.75
CA PRO A 3 -23.28 4.13 42.60
C PRO A 3 -22.88 4.54 41.17
N LEU A 4 -22.01 5.53 41.12
CA LEU A 4 -21.38 6.03 39.90
C LEU A 4 -20.55 4.88 39.25
N SER A 5 -21.01 4.40 38.09
CA SER A 5 -20.26 3.43 37.29
C SER A 5 -18.97 4.09 36.81
N ALA A 6 -17.86 3.70 37.39
CA ALA A 6 -16.53 4.09 36.92
C ALA A 6 -16.29 3.55 35.52
N ARG A 7 -16.35 4.43 34.51
CA ARG A 7 -15.86 4.10 33.17
C ARG A 7 -14.36 3.88 33.27
N LEU A 8 -13.94 2.65 33.03
CA LEU A 8 -12.53 2.31 32.86
C LEU A 8 -11.94 3.17 31.73
N PRO A 9 -10.75 3.76 31.91
CA PRO A 9 -10.13 4.53 30.83
C PRO A 9 -9.86 3.60 29.64
N PHE A 10 -10.30 4.03 28.47
CA PHE A 10 -10.02 3.35 27.20
C PHE A 10 -8.49 3.35 27.03
N ARG A 11 -7.85 2.21 27.32
CA ARG A 11 -6.42 2.05 27.13
C ARG A 11 -6.18 1.97 25.63
N LEU A 12 -5.65 3.04 25.04
CA LEU A 12 -5.22 3.04 23.65
C LEU A 12 -4.18 1.92 23.50
N VAL A 13 -4.57 0.82 22.88
CA VAL A 13 -3.65 -0.26 22.53
C VAL A 13 -2.92 0.19 21.27
N ILE A 14 -1.70 0.68 21.43
CA ILE A 14 -0.82 0.95 20.30
C ILE A 14 -0.31 -0.42 19.84
N LEU A 15 -0.83 -0.91 18.72
CA LEU A 15 -0.31 -2.12 18.08
C LEU A 15 1.07 -1.81 17.49
N PRO A 16 2.00 -2.78 17.54
CA PRO A 16 3.28 -2.62 16.86
C PRO A 16 3.05 -2.49 15.34
N PRO A 17 3.96 -1.83 14.62
CA PRO A 17 3.89 -1.76 13.16
C PRO A 17 3.86 -3.16 12.54
N MET A 18 3.12 -3.30 11.45
CA MET A 18 3.06 -4.53 10.68
C MET A 18 4.43 -4.87 10.10
N THR A 19 4.82 -6.11 10.24
CA THR A 19 6.08 -6.65 9.71
C THR A 19 5.85 -7.46 8.44
N GLU A 20 6.92 -7.74 7.70
CA GLU A 20 6.89 -8.64 6.55
C GLU A 20 6.38 -10.04 6.94
N ASP A 21 6.78 -10.56 8.10
CA ASP A 21 6.35 -11.86 8.61
C ASP A 21 4.83 -11.88 8.93
N ASP A 22 4.29 -10.79 9.47
CA ASP A 22 2.85 -10.68 9.73
C ASP A 22 2.04 -10.73 8.42
N ILE A 23 2.55 -10.09 7.35
CA ILE A 23 1.93 -10.12 6.02
C ILE A 23 1.88 -11.56 5.50
N TYR A 24 2.99 -12.29 5.55
CA TYR A 24 3.01 -13.69 5.10
C TYR A 24 2.11 -14.58 5.94
N ALA A 25 2.09 -14.40 7.25
CA ALA A 25 1.21 -15.16 8.15
C ALA A 25 -0.28 -14.90 7.84
N ASP A 26 -0.65 -13.66 7.57
CA ASP A 26 -2.02 -13.28 7.22
C ASP A 26 -2.47 -13.93 5.89
N PHE A 27 -1.65 -13.87 4.84
CA PHE A 27 -1.98 -14.49 3.55
C PHE A 27 -1.98 -16.02 3.64
N ALA A 28 -1.06 -16.62 4.38
CA ALA A 28 -1.05 -18.05 4.63
C ALA A 28 -2.30 -18.52 5.37
N ALA A 29 -2.74 -17.79 6.39
CA ALA A 29 -3.97 -18.08 7.13
C ALA A 29 -5.23 -18.01 6.25
N ARG A 30 -5.19 -17.23 5.18
CA ARG A 30 -6.27 -17.10 4.17
C ARG A 30 -6.17 -18.12 3.05
N GLY A 31 -5.12 -18.97 3.05
CA GLY A 31 -4.84 -19.91 1.96
C GLY A 31 -4.45 -19.22 0.64
N VAL A 32 -3.98 -17.98 0.70
CA VAL A 32 -3.56 -17.20 -0.47
C VAL A 32 -2.11 -17.54 -0.80
N PRO A 33 -1.81 -18.03 -2.01
CA PRO A 33 -0.45 -18.27 -2.44
C PRO A 33 0.27 -16.94 -2.68
N VAL A 34 1.44 -16.77 -2.07
CA VAL A 34 2.32 -15.62 -2.27
C VAL A 34 3.62 -16.12 -2.90
N GLN A 35 3.95 -15.62 -4.09
CA GLN A 35 5.24 -15.84 -4.72
C GLN A 35 6.21 -14.76 -4.26
N LYS A 36 7.46 -15.12 -3.96
CA LYS A 36 8.48 -14.18 -3.49
C LYS A 36 9.73 -14.28 -4.35
N HIS A 37 10.28 -13.13 -4.71
CA HIS A 37 11.57 -12.99 -5.35
C HIS A 37 12.45 -12.02 -4.56
N GLU A 38 13.57 -12.54 -4.06
CA GLU A 38 14.61 -11.73 -3.40
C GLU A 38 15.53 -11.14 -4.46
N HIS A 39 15.89 -9.88 -4.33
CA HIS A 39 16.78 -9.18 -5.24
C HIS A 39 17.54 -8.06 -4.53
N ALA A 40 18.62 -7.55 -5.14
CA ALA A 40 19.24 -6.32 -4.66
C ALA A 40 18.28 -5.13 -4.83
N ALA A 41 18.49 -4.07 -4.06
CA ALA A 41 17.74 -2.83 -4.28
C ALA A 41 17.98 -2.32 -5.70
N VAL A 42 16.92 -2.13 -6.47
CA VAL A 42 16.96 -1.70 -7.86
C VAL A 42 16.71 -0.19 -7.97
N TYR A 43 17.48 0.46 -8.83
CA TYR A 43 17.41 1.90 -9.07
C TYR A 43 17.27 2.24 -10.56
N THR A 44 17.37 1.24 -11.45
CA THR A 44 17.32 1.41 -12.89
C THR A 44 16.25 0.53 -13.54
N VAL A 45 15.82 0.89 -14.75
CA VAL A 45 14.84 0.13 -15.51
C VAL A 45 15.40 -1.24 -15.91
N ASP A 46 16.69 -1.32 -16.27
CA ASP A 46 17.35 -2.57 -16.68
C ASP A 46 17.41 -3.58 -15.51
N GLU A 47 17.69 -3.10 -14.29
CA GLU A 47 17.67 -3.94 -13.09
C GLU A 47 16.26 -4.47 -12.80
N SER A 48 15.22 -3.66 -13.05
CA SER A 48 13.83 -4.06 -12.89
C SER A 48 13.40 -5.14 -13.89
N ALA A 49 13.95 -5.16 -15.11
CA ALA A 49 13.56 -6.12 -16.13
C ALA A 49 13.82 -7.56 -15.70
N ALA A 50 14.95 -7.84 -15.02
CA ALA A 50 15.27 -9.17 -14.50
C ALA A 50 14.25 -9.64 -13.44
N ILE A 51 13.74 -8.71 -12.62
CA ILE A 51 12.71 -9.02 -11.61
C ILE A 51 11.39 -9.35 -12.30
N HIS A 52 11.01 -8.59 -13.34
CA HIS A 52 9.78 -8.82 -14.09
C HIS A 52 9.80 -10.19 -14.79
N GLU A 53 10.95 -10.62 -15.30
CA GLU A 53 11.12 -11.95 -15.90
C GLU A 53 11.06 -13.07 -14.85
N ALA A 54 11.68 -12.86 -13.68
CA ALA A 54 11.71 -13.84 -12.59
C ALA A 54 10.36 -14.00 -11.88
N LEU A 55 9.54 -12.95 -11.86
CA LEU A 55 8.24 -12.94 -11.21
C LEU A 55 7.16 -12.42 -12.18
N PRO A 56 6.58 -13.29 -13.01
CA PRO A 56 5.54 -12.90 -13.98
C PRO A 56 4.26 -12.47 -13.28
N ALA A 57 4.05 -11.16 -13.16
CA ALA A 57 2.90 -10.52 -12.54
C ALA A 57 2.75 -9.10 -13.07
N ALA A 58 1.64 -8.43 -12.77
CA ALA A 58 1.48 -7.00 -13.01
C ALA A 58 2.33 -6.22 -12.00
N HIS A 59 3.51 -5.78 -12.42
CA HIS A 59 4.42 -4.99 -11.61
C HIS A 59 3.88 -3.58 -11.38
N THR A 60 4.09 -3.05 -10.18
CA THR A 60 3.49 -1.80 -9.74
C THR A 60 4.50 -0.70 -9.49
N LYS A 61 4.01 0.50 -9.59
CA LYS A 61 4.62 1.71 -9.05
C LYS A 61 3.66 2.30 -8.02
N ASN A 62 4.21 2.63 -6.86
CA ASN A 62 3.44 3.11 -5.72
C ASN A 62 3.84 4.54 -5.40
N LEU A 63 2.86 5.43 -5.36
CA LEU A 63 3.04 6.85 -5.07
C LEU A 63 2.47 7.17 -3.70
N PHE A 64 3.29 7.70 -2.81
CA PHE A 64 2.85 8.23 -1.53
C PHE A 64 2.72 9.74 -1.65
N LEU A 65 1.48 10.23 -1.62
CA LEU A 65 1.13 11.61 -1.91
C LEU A 65 0.42 12.25 -0.73
N LYS A 66 0.48 13.59 -0.68
CA LYS A 66 -0.22 14.43 0.28
C LYS A 66 -1.04 15.47 -0.46
N ASP A 67 -2.29 15.66 -0.07
CA ASP A 67 -3.15 16.70 -0.64
C ASP A 67 -3.05 18.03 0.13
N LYS A 68 -3.75 19.05 -0.36
CA LYS A 68 -3.76 20.39 0.26
C LYS A 68 -4.38 20.43 1.66
N LYS A 69 -5.22 19.44 1.99
CA LYS A 69 -5.87 19.34 3.29
C LYS A 69 -5.02 18.60 4.31
N GLY A 70 -3.87 18.04 3.87
CA GLY A 70 -2.96 17.27 4.71
C GLY A 70 -3.28 15.78 4.77
N HIS A 71 -4.29 15.31 4.03
CA HIS A 71 -4.63 13.91 3.91
C HIS A 71 -3.65 13.20 2.98
N PHE A 72 -3.33 11.93 3.29
CA PHE A 72 -2.39 11.13 2.53
C PHE A 72 -3.09 10.15 1.60
N TRP A 73 -2.41 9.85 0.50
CA TRP A 73 -2.88 8.98 -0.55
C TRP A 73 -1.77 8.02 -0.96
N LEU A 74 -2.08 6.75 -1.02
CA LEU A 74 -1.21 5.73 -1.57
C LEU A 74 -1.83 5.23 -2.86
N ILE A 75 -1.24 5.63 -3.99
CA ILE A 75 -1.77 5.33 -5.32
C ILE A 75 -0.87 4.31 -6.00
N THR A 76 -1.44 3.17 -6.34
CA THR A 76 -0.77 2.07 -7.02
C THR A 76 -1.24 2.00 -8.48
N LEU A 77 -0.29 2.03 -9.42
CA LEU A 77 -0.53 1.97 -10.85
C LEU A 77 0.51 1.07 -11.54
N PRO A 78 0.28 0.63 -12.80
CA PRO A 78 1.27 -0.14 -13.55
C PRO A 78 2.62 0.57 -13.60
N HIS A 79 3.71 -0.19 -13.45
CA HIS A 79 5.06 0.35 -13.30
C HIS A 79 5.51 1.24 -14.46
N ASP A 80 5.06 0.95 -15.67
CA ASP A 80 5.39 1.65 -16.92
C ASP A 80 4.47 2.85 -17.21
N ARG A 81 3.35 2.97 -16.49
CA ARG A 81 2.40 4.07 -16.70
C ARG A 81 2.93 5.38 -16.14
N ARG A 82 2.89 6.44 -16.92
CA ARG A 82 3.20 7.79 -16.46
C ARG A 82 2.11 8.30 -15.50
N ALA A 83 2.53 8.86 -14.37
CA ALA A 83 1.61 9.46 -13.41
C ALA A 83 1.34 10.94 -13.75
N ASP A 84 0.08 11.29 -13.96
CA ASP A 84 -0.39 12.67 -14.05
C ASP A 84 -1.03 13.08 -12.73
N LEU A 85 -0.24 13.65 -11.82
CA LEU A 85 -0.70 14.01 -10.47
C LEU A 85 -1.81 15.05 -10.49
N LYS A 86 -1.89 15.92 -11.54
CA LYS A 86 -2.96 16.89 -11.66
C LYS A 86 -4.28 16.19 -12.02
N ALA A 87 -4.25 15.34 -13.04
CA ALA A 87 -5.42 14.57 -13.44
C ALA A 87 -5.89 13.61 -12.33
N PHE A 88 -4.95 12.98 -11.61
CA PHE A 88 -5.31 12.15 -10.45
C PHE A 88 -6.00 12.96 -9.35
N ALA A 89 -5.49 14.16 -9.03
CA ALA A 89 -6.10 15.01 -8.01
C ALA A 89 -7.52 15.47 -8.41
N GLU A 90 -7.73 15.79 -9.67
CA GLU A 90 -9.06 16.15 -10.19
C GLU A 90 -10.03 14.97 -10.10
N LEU A 91 -9.63 13.79 -10.58
CA LEU A 91 -10.44 12.57 -10.53
C LEU A 91 -10.82 12.16 -9.11
N LEU A 92 -9.86 12.26 -8.18
CA LEU A 92 -10.03 11.80 -6.79
C LEU A 92 -10.67 12.86 -5.88
N GLY A 93 -10.84 14.10 -6.36
CA GLY A 93 -11.37 15.20 -5.55
C GLY A 93 -10.41 15.73 -4.50
N ALA A 94 -9.09 15.50 -4.69
CA ALA A 94 -8.06 15.83 -3.72
C ALA A 94 -7.50 17.26 -3.82
N GLY A 95 -7.87 18.00 -4.88
CA GLY A 95 -7.39 19.35 -5.16
C GLY A 95 -5.99 19.35 -5.80
N LYS A 96 -4.91 19.35 -5.05
CA LYS A 96 -3.55 19.27 -5.59
C LYS A 96 -2.73 18.26 -4.79
N PHE A 97 -2.00 17.39 -5.48
CA PHE A 97 -1.04 16.48 -4.87
C PHE A 97 0.38 17.05 -4.82
N SER A 98 1.09 16.66 -3.78
CA SER A 98 2.55 16.71 -3.66
C SER A 98 3.05 15.36 -3.16
N PHE A 99 4.33 15.03 -3.43
CA PHE A 99 4.91 13.82 -2.83
C PHE A 99 5.00 13.94 -1.32
N GLY A 100 4.67 12.84 -0.63
CA GLY A 100 4.89 12.71 0.80
C GLY A 100 6.38 12.74 1.12
N LYS A 101 6.73 13.29 2.28
CA LYS A 101 8.11 13.39 2.73
C LYS A 101 8.58 12.07 3.35
N PRO A 102 9.91 11.80 3.38
CA PRO A 102 10.46 10.64 4.08
C PRO A 102 9.98 10.50 5.53
N ASP A 103 9.93 11.61 6.29
CA ASP A 103 9.44 11.62 7.67
C ASP A 103 7.96 11.22 7.77
N ASP A 104 7.13 11.61 6.80
CA ASP A 104 5.74 11.19 6.73
C ASP A 104 5.60 9.69 6.39
N MET A 105 6.48 9.14 5.53
CA MET A 105 6.53 7.71 5.22
C MET A 105 6.90 6.89 6.45
N GLU A 106 7.94 7.31 7.18
CA GLU A 106 8.37 6.62 8.40
C GLU A 106 7.28 6.69 9.47
N ARG A 107 6.69 7.86 9.69
CA ARG A 107 5.66 8.08 10.71
C ARG A 107 4.38 7.28 10.44
N LEU A 108 3.90 7.27 9.20
CA LEU A 108 2.60 6.69 8.84
C LEU A 108 2.71 5.23 8.40
N LEU A 109 3.72 4.91 7.62
CA LEU A 109 3.82 3.63 6.93
C LEU A 109 4.92 2.72 7.53
N HIS A 110 5.78 3.27 8.40
CA HIS A 110 6.94 2.57 8.97
C HIS A 110 7.86 1.96 7.90
N ILE A 111 8.02 2.67 6.78
CA ILE A 111 8.89 2.28 5.67
C ILE A 111 9.83 3.42 5.29
N THR A 112 10.90 3.05 4.58
CA THR A 112 11.86 3.99 4.00
C THR A 112 11.52 4.33 2.55
N PRO A 113 12.02 5.45 1.99
CA PRO A 113 11.91 5.75 0.57
C PRO A 113 12.40 4.58 -0.30
N GLY A 114 11.66 4.29 -1.38
CA GLY A 114 11.91 3.14 -2.25
C GLY A 114 11.16 1.86 -1.87
N ALA A 115 10.63 1.77 -0.65
CA ALA A 115 9.85 0.61 -0.18
C ALA A 115 8.33 0.87 -0.14
N VAL A 116 7.83 1.92 -0.79
CA VAL A 116 6.40 2.26 -0.79
C VAL A 116 5.58 1.11 -1.37
N SER A 117 4.61 0.67 -0.59
CA SER A 117 3.79 -0.49 -0.90
C SER A 117 2.39 -0.35 -0.28
N PRO A 118 1.33 -0.83 -0.95
CA PRO A 118 0.00 -0.90 -0.35
C PRO A 118 -0.04 -1.77 0.91
N LEU A 119 0.89 -2.72 1.05
CA LEU A 119 1.01 -3.57 2.24
C LEU A 119 1.39 -2.81 3.51
N ALA A 120 1.88 -1.57 3.38
CA ALA A 120 2.19 -0.69 4.51
C ALA A 120 0.96 0.09 5.03
N ALA A 121 -0.14 0.12 4.27
CA ALA A 121 -1.33 0.91 4.62
C ALA A 121 -1.89 0.61 6.01
N PRO A 122 -1.93 -0.66 6.50
CA PRO A 122 -2.43 -0.96 7.84
C PRO A 122 -1.68 -0.32 9.01
N ASN A 123 -0.49 0.26 8.76
CA ASN A 123 0.24 1.03 9.77
C ASN A 123 -0.35 2.44 10.00
N ALA A 124 -1.07 2.97 9.03
CA ALA A 124 -1.77 4.25 9.15
C ALA A 124 -3.25 4.04 9.52
N SER A 125 -3.90 5.09 10.00
CA SER A 125 -5.36 5.06 10.12
C SER A 125 -6.03 5.33 8.76
N ALA A 126 -7.20 4.74 8.52
CA ALA A 126 -7.98 5.01 7.32
C ALA A 126 -8.48 6.47 7.23
N GLU A 127 -8.50 7.18 8.35
CA GLU A 127 -8.82 8.62 8.38
C GLU A 127 -7.68 9.47 7.82
N GLU A 128 -6.43 9.01 7.94
CA GLU A 128 -5.24 9.72 7.48
C GLU A 128 -4.80 9.32 6.07
N LEU A 129 -5.10 8.07 5.65
CA LEU A 129 -4.59 7.48 4.40
C LEU A 129 -5.70 6.84 3.58
N THR A 130 -5.83 7.24 2.32
CA THR A 130 -6.66 6.58 1.31
C THR A 130 -5.78 5.74 0.38
N VAL A 131 -6.15 4.47 0.18
CA VAL A 131 -5.51 3.57 -0.78
C VAL A 131 -6.28 3.58 -2.10
N VAL A 132 -5.57 3.71 -3.21
CA VAL A 132 -6.14 3.74 -4.56
C VAL A 132 -5.36 2.79 -5.46
N PHE A 133 -6.08 1.99 -6.24
CA PHE A 133 -5.51 1.18 -7.31
C PHE A 133 -6.05 1.60 -8.67
N ASP A 134 -5.20 1.49 -9.68
CA ASP A 134 -5.65 1.56 -11.06
C ASP A 134 -6.51 0.34 -11.41
N ALA A 135 -7.66 0.57 -12.07
CA ALA A 135 -8.60 -0.49 -12.42
C ALA A 135 -8.05 -1.51 -13.43
N SER A 136 -6.94 -1.20 -14.12
CA SER A 136 -6.29 -2.16 -15.02
C SER A 136 -5.75 -3.40 -14.33
N PHE A 137 -5.65 -3.39 -13.00
CA PHE A 137 -5.25 -4.59 -12.24
C PHE A 137 -6.38 -5.62 -12.10
N ASP A 138 -7.64 -5.25 -12.28
CA ASP A 138 -8.78 -6.17 -12.22
C ASP A 138 -8.67 -7.33 -13.23
N ASP A 139 -8.04 -7.08 -14.38
CA ASP A 139 -7.84 -8.06 -15.44
C ASP A 139 -6.53 -8.86 -15.29
N GLN A 140 -5.75 -8.61 -14.22
CA GLN A 140 -4.46 -9.26 -14.02
C GLN A 140 -4.58 -10.43 -13.03
N PRO A 141 -3.99 -11.60 -13.34
CA PRO A 141 -4.06 -12.75 -12.43
C PRO A 141 -3.28 -12.52 -11.14
N LEU A 142 -2.15 -11.81 -11.23
CA LEU A 142 -1.28 -11.51 -10.11
C LEU A 142 -0.81 -10.06 -10.15
N ILE A 143 -0.73 -9.43 -8.99
CA ILE A 143 -0.11 -8.12 -8.78
C ILE A 143 1.20 -8.28 -7.99
N ALA A 144 2.23 -7.53 -8.36
CA ALA A 144 3.53 -7.56 -7.72
C ALA A 144 3.81 -6.26 -6.95
N VAL A 145 4.15 -6.40 -5.67
CA VAL A 145 4.40 -5.29 -4.74
C VAL A 145 5.60 -5.58 -3.83
N HIS A 146 6.17 -4.55 -3.21
CA HIS A 146 7.23 -4.72 -2.21
C HIS A 146 6.67 -5.17 -0.85
N PRO A 147 7.30 -6.14 -0.19
CA PRO A 147 6.92 -6.57 1.16
C PRO A 147 7.59 -5.68 2.23
N LEU A 148 7.29 -4.38 2.24
CA LEU A 148 7.82 -3.34 3.13
C LEU A 148 9.33 -3.02 2.98
N ARG A 149 10.00 -3.60 2.00
CA ARG A 149 11.41 -3.35 1.66
C ARG A 149 11.64 -3.43 0.16
N ASN A 150 12.63 -2.71 -0.33
CA ASN A 150 12.93 -2.64 -1.76
C ASN A 150 13.94 -3.73 -2.24
N THR A 151 14.20 -4.72 -1.40
CA THR A 151 15.09 -5.86 -1.72
C THR A 151 14.34 -7.17 -1.95
N ALA A 152 13.03 -7.09 -2.03
CA ALA A 152 12.17 -8.19 -2.46
C ALA A 152 10.94 -7.66 -3.18
N THR A 153 10.35 -8.51 -4.00
CA THR A 153 9.04 -8.32 -4.61
C THR A 153 8.21 -9.58 -4.37
N ILE A 154 6.95 -9.41 -4.01
CA ILE A 154 6.01 -10.51 -3.85
C ILE A 154 4.84 -10.35 -4.80
N ALA A 155 4.31 -11.48 -5.28
CA ALA A 155 3.13 -11.50 -6.14
C ALA A 155 2.03 -12.33 -5.52
N MET A 156 0.80 -11.84 -5.65
CA MET A 156 -0.42 -12.47 -5.14
C MET A 156 -1.60 -12.09 -6.01
N PRO A 157 -2.74 -12.80 -5.93
CA PRO A 157 -3.98 -12.38 -6.59
C PRO A 157 -4.41 -10.98 -6.14
N PHE A 158 -4.86 -10.15 -7.09
CA PHE A 158 -5.25 -8.77 -6.81
C PHE A 158 -6.44 -8.66 -5.87
N ASP A 159 -7.45 -9.52 -6.05
CA ASP A 159 -8.61 -9.60 -5.18
C ASP A 159 -8.25 -10.01 -3.74
N ALA A 160 -7.25 -10.88 -3.57
CA ALA A 160 -6.74 -11.24 -2.25
C ALA A 160 -6.07 -10.05 -1.55
N LEU A 161 -5.30 -9.23 -2.28
CA LEU A 161 -4.68 -8.03 -1.75
C LEU A 161 -5.73 -6.99 -1.35
N THR A 162 -6.70 -6.70 -2.22
CA THR A 162 -7.74 -5.71 -1.94
C THR A 162 -8.65 -6.14 -0.81
N GLY A 163 -9.03 -7.43 -0.75
CA GLY A 163 -9.80 -8.00 0.35
C GLY A 163 -9.04 -7.94 1.69
N TRP A 164 -7.73 -8.23 1.67
CA TRP A 164 -6.89 -8.12 2.87
C TRP A 164 -6.81 -6.68 3.39
N LEU A 165 -6.66 -5.71 2.48
CA LEU A 165 -6.67 -4.28 2.85
C LEU A 165 -8.01 -3.85 3.45
N GLY A 166 -9.14 -4.29 2.88
CA GLY A 166 -10.48 -4.04 3.41
C GLY A 166 -10.64 -4.58 4.84
N ASP A 167 -10.20 -5.82 5.09
CA ASP A 167 -10.25 -6.43 6.43
C ASP A 167 -9.33 -5.73 7.45
N LYS A 168 -8.28 -5.04 6.98
CA LYS A 168 -7.42 -4.18 7.80
C LYS A 168 -7.96 -2.76 7.98
N GLY A 169 -9.17 -2.47 7.48
CA GLY A 169 -9.83 -1.17 7.59
C GLY A 169 -9.47 -0.17 6.49
N HIS A 170 -8.77 -0.60 5.45
CA HIS A 170 -8.36 0.22 4.31
C HIS A 170 -9.04 -0.27 3.03
N GLU A 171 -10.37 -0.17 2.95
CA GLU A 171 -11.10 -0.49 1.71
C GLU A 171 -10.54 0.36 0.55
N PRO A 172 -9.89 -0.25 -0.45
CA PRO A 172 -9.24 0.51 -1.50
C PRO A 172 -10.25 1.04 -2.52
N ARG A 173 -9.96 2.21 -3.07
CA ARG A 173 -10.67 2.75 -4.22
C ARG A 173 -10.02 2.22 -5.50
N ILE A 174 -10.80 1.52 -6.32
CA ILE A 174 -10.36 1.03 -7.64
C ILE A 174 -10.95 1.96 -8.69
N VAL A 175 -10.10 2.63 -9.46
CA VAL A 175 -10.50 3.66 -10.41
C VAL A 175 -9.67 3.60 -11.70
N ASN A 176 -10.27 3.98 -12.82
CA ASN A 176 -9.51 4.17 -14.06
C ASN A 176 -8.68 5.46 -13.94
N LEU A 177 -7.41 5.33 -13.64
CA LEU A 177 -6.49 6.47 -13.59
C LEU A 177 -6.19 6.97 -15.02
N PRO A 178 -6.17 8.28 -15.26
CA PRO A 178 -5.89 8.86 -16.59
C PRO A 178 -4.42 8.76 -16.99
#